data_80e9c2ccb3ddcb81cbae32d97460ea22
#
_entry.id   80e9c2ccb3ddcb81cbae32d97460ea22
#
_cell.length_a   1.000
_cell.length_b   1.000
_cell.length_c   1.000
_cell.angle_alpha   90.00
_cell.angle_beta   90.00
_cell.angle_gamma   90.00
#
_symmetry.space_group_name_H-M   'P 1'
#
loop_
_entity.id
_entity.type
_entity.pdbx_description
1 polymer ?
#
loop_
_entity_poly.entity_id
_entity_poly.type
_entity_poly.pdbx_seq_one_letter_code
_entity_poly.pdbx_strand_id
1 'polypeptide(L)'
;MELEFDESDDLLIDFLGEEHLVTPGESLTFGRRGDLVVDDNPFMHRVVGRFVHRQGVWWLQNHGTSIRVELRETTTLVVHTVLPGQQVAVTPASFVVRFTAGPTDYEFEGELRRGPFGVDDRSSVFGTATVDFGSVPLSPEQHLLLVALYESSLRTGGEIEASAVLSRRLGWTAKKFHRKLDMVCDKLARAGVRGLKGSYATAADNRRTVLLNHALTSGLVSDGDLGLMRTLDHTA
;
A
#
# COMPACT_ATOMS: atom_id res chain seq x y z
N MET A 1 -17.16 -25.73 -25.38
CA MET A 1 -16.50 -25.49 -24.07
C MET A 1 -16.20 -24.02 -24.03
N GLU A 2 -17.23 -23.26 -23.66
CA GLU A 2 -17.15 -21.80 -23.50
C GLU A 2 -16.24 -21.55 -22.29
N LEU A 3 -15.14 -20.83 -22.53
CA LEU A 3 -14.36 -20.24 -21.46
C LEU A 3 -15.21 -19.09 -20.92
N GLU A 4 -15.94 -19.32 -19.83
CA GLU A 4 -16.47 -18.23 -19.00
C GLU A 4 -15.26 -17.47 -18.48
N PHE A 5 -14.98 -16.32 -19.08
CA PHE A 5 -14.06 -15.35 -18.51
C PHE A 5 -14.82 -14.71 -17.35
N ASP A 6 -14.39 -15.03 -16.16
CA ASP A 6 -14.87 -14.42 -14.93
C ASP A 6 -14.46 -12.93 -14.96
N GLU A 7 -15.41 -12.06 -15.32
CA GLU A 7 -15.27 -10.61 -15.21
C GLU A 7 -15.45 -10.23 -13.73
N SER A 8 -14.56 -10.71 -12.88
CA SER A 8 -14.65 -10.40 -11.46
C SER A 8 -14.19 -8.95 -11.22
N ASP A 9 -15.14 -8.12 -10.81
CA ASP A 9 -14.88 -6.75 -10.30
C ASP A 9 -14.54 -6.82 -8.81
N ASP A 10 -13.55 -7.67 -8.47
CA ASP A 10 -13.19 -7.98 -7.10
C ASP A 10 -12.42 -6.83 -6.46
N LEU A 11 -12.63 -6.66 -5.17
CA LEU A 11 -11.91 -5.73 -4.32
C LEU A 11 -10.91 -6.51 -3.45
N LEU A 12 -9.64 -6.22 -3.58
CA LEU A 12 -8.60 -6.72 -2.69
C LEU A 12 -8.26 -5.66 -1.65
N ILE A 13 -8.32 -6.02 -0.39
CA ILE A 13 -7.85 -5.19 0.74
C ILE A 13 -6.65 -5.87 1.38
N ASP A 14 -5.55 -5.15 1.49
CA ASP A 14 -4.33 -5.59 2.20
C ASP A 14 -4.17 -4.76 3.48
N PHE A 15 -4.32 -5.43 4.61
CA PHE A 15 -4.00 -4.87 5.91
C PHE A 15 -2.93 -5.70 6.58
N LEU A 16 -1.72 -5.15 6.66
CA LEU A 16 -0.61 -5.78 7.36
C LEU A 16 -0.03 -7.04 6.71
N GLY A 17 -0.30 -7.25 5.41
CA GLY A 17 0.02 -8.47 4.71
C GLY A 17 -1.06 -9.55 4.85
N GLU A 18 -2.17 -9.22 5.48
CA GLU A 18 -3.39 -10.04 5.46
C GLU A 18 -4.28 -9.54 4.32
N GLU A 19 -4.45 -10.38 3.31
CA GLU A 19 -5.23 -10.08 2.13
C GLU A 19 -6.67 -10.56 2.29
N HIS A 20 -7.61 -9.66 2.06
CA HIS A 20 -9.05 -9.94 2.02
C HIS A 20 -9.55 -9.69 0.60
N LEU A 21 -9.87 -10.76 -0.11
CA LEU A 21 -10.54 -10.68 -1.41
C LEU A 21 -12.05 -10.63 -1.17
N VAL A 22 -12.70 -9.62 -1.73
CA VAL A 22 -14.15 -9.39 -1.59
C VAL A 22 -14.76 -9.37 -2.98
N THR A 23 -15.70 -10.27 -3.23
CA THR A 23 -16.35 -10.39 -4.54
C THR A 23 -17.64 -9.55 -4.60
N PRO A 24 -18.09 -9.15 -5.81
CA PRO A 24 -19.39 -8.51 -5.98
C PRO A 24 -20.52 -9.32 -5.35
N GLY A 25 -21.32 -8.67 -4.50
CA GLY A 25 -22.36 -9.33 -3.70
C GLY A 25 -21.98 -9.54 -2.24
N GLU A 26 -20.70 -9.50 -1.92
CA GLU A 26 -20.18 -9.52 -0.56
C GLU A 26 -19.95 -8.08 -0.05
N SER A 27 -19.49 -7.98 1.17
CA SER A 27 -19.07 -6.71 1.78
C SER A 27 -18.01 -6.96 2.84
N LEU A 28 -17.14 -5.98 3.04
CA LEU A 28 -16.11 -6.03 4.07
C LEU A 28 -16.30 -4.86 5.04
N THR A 29 -16.50 -5.16 6.32
CA THR A 29 -16.49 -4.17 7.38
C THR A 29 -15.12 -4.08 8.01
N PHE A 30 -14.68 -2.88 8.42
CA PHE A 30 -13.42 -2.68 9.12
C PHE A 30 -13.57 -1.80 10.35
N GLY A 31 -12.77 -2.08 11.37
CA GLY A 31 -12.80 -1.37 12.63
C GLY A 31 -12.27 -2.22 13.78
N ARG A 32 -12.72 -1.90 15.02
CA ARG A 32 -12.32 -2.67 16.19
C ARG A 32 -12.92 -4.10 16.21
N ARG A 33 -14.08 -4.31 15.56
CA ARG A 33 -14.82 -5.59 15.48
C ARG A 33 -15.51 -5.75 14.13
N GLY A 34 -14.82 -5.43 13.05
CA GLY A 34 -15.27 -5.69 11.69
C GLY A 34 -14.77 -7.05 11.19
N ASP A 35 -15.11 -7.37 9.95
CA ASP A 35 -14.52 -8.51 9.23
C ASP A 35 -13.00 -8.36 9.16
N LEU A 36 -12.54 -7.12 8.93
CA LEU A 36 -11.16 -6.70 9.10
C LEU A 36 -11.01 -6.03 10.48
N VAL A 37 -10.41 -6.75 11.42
CA VAL A 37 -10.07 -6.20 12.75
C VAL A 37 -8.79 -5.39 12.64
N VAL A 38 -8.92 -4.06 12.68
CA VAL A 38 -7.78 -3.15 12.53
C VAL A 38 -6.93 -3.08 13.80
N ASP A 39 -7.58 -2.88 14.97
CA ASP A 39 -6.92 -2.81 16.26
C ASP A 39 -7.97 -2.85 17.40
N ASP A 40 -7.59 -3.25 18.59
CA ASP A 40 -8.44 -3.19 19.81
C ASP A 40 -8.34 -1.83 20.53
N ASN A 41 -8.19 -0.74 19.76
CA ASN A 41 -8.11 0.61 20.28
C ASN A 41 -9.51 1.06 20.80
N PRO A 42 -9.64 1.46 22.08
CA PRO A 42 -10.94 1.89 22.64
C PRO A 42 -11.51 3.14 21.97
N PHE A 43 -10.68 3.98 21.35
CA PHE A 43 -11.12 5.16 20.59
C PHE A 43 -11.64 4.82 19.19
N MET A 44 -11.46 3.59 18.73
CA MET A 44 -11.95 3.12 17.44
C MET A 44 -13.37 2.60 17.55
N HIS A 45 -14.24 2.97 16.62
CA HIS A 45 -15.58 2.38 16.52
C HIS A 45 -15.49 0.86 16.27
N ARG A 46 -16.52 0.11 16.72
CA ARG A 46 -16.61 -1.33 16.40
C ARG A 46 -16.56 -1.56 14.90
N VAL A 47 -17.31 -0.76 14.15
CA VAL A 47 -17.24 -0.65 12.70
C VAL A 47 -16.98 0.80 12.36
N VAL A 48 -15.83 1.09 11.76
CA VAL A 48 -15.46 2.41 11.25
C VAL A 48 -16.04 2.60 9.86
N GLY A 49 -15.91 1.60 9.01
CA GLY A 49 -16.40 1.66 7.64
C GLY A 49 -16.71 0.31 7.05
N ARG A 50 -17.25 0.34 5.83
CA ARG A 50 -17.66 -0.82 5.07
C ARG A 50 -17.40 -0.60 3.59
N PHE A 51 -16.89 -1.61 2.92
CA PHE A 51 -16.92 -1.71 1.47
C PHE A 51 -18.14 -2.52 1.04
N VAL A 52 -18.84 -2.04 0.02
CA VAL A 52 -20.00 -2.71 -0.56
C VAL A 52 -20.07 -2.46 -2.05
N HIS A 53 -20.33 -3.52 -2.83
CA HIS A 53 -20.55 -3.41 -4.27
C HIS A 53 -22.02 -3.15 -4.56
N ARG A 54 -22.31 -2.10 -5.36
CA ARG A 54 -23.67 -1.76 -5.81
C ARG A 54 -23.63 -1.16 -7.20
N GLN A 55 -24.49 -1.66 -8.09
CA GLN A 55 -24.66 -1.14 -9.46
C GLN A 55 -23.34 -1.05 -10.24
N GLY A 56 -22.50 -2.09 -10.14
CA GLY A 56 -21.22 -2.15 -10.84
C GLY A 56 -20.11 -1.26 -10.24
N VAL A 57 -20.30 -0.74 -9.03
CA VAL A 57 -19.32 0.16 -8.37
C VAL A 57 -19.12 -0.25 -6.93
N TRP A 58 -17.87 -0.27 -6.48
CA TRP A 58 -17.53 -0.37 -5.08
C TRP A 58 -17.71 0.97 -4.36
N TRP A 59 -18.29 0.92 -3.17
CA TRP A 59 -18.51 2.07 -2.33
C TRP A 59 -17.80 1.89 -0.99
N LEU A 60 -17.07 2.91 -0.56
CA LEU A 60 -16.58 3.04 0.79
C LEU A 60 -17.59 3.86 1.60
N GLN A 61 -18.18 3.25 2.60
CA GLN A 61 -19.15 3.86 3.51
C GLN A 61 -18.51 4.10 4.88
N ASN A 62 -18.65 5.27 5.44
CA ASN A 62 -18.22 5.58 6.81
C ASN A 62 -19.39 5.34 7.79
N HIS A 63 -19.28 4.31 8.59
CA HIS A 63 -20.27 3.94 9.64
C HIS A 63 -19.94 4.52 11.01
N GLY A 64 -18.82 5.21 11.15
CA GLY A 64 -18.46 5.91 12.38
C GLY A 64 -19.39 7.07 12.71
N THR A 65 -19.30 7.59 13.92
CA THR A 65 -20.04 8.78 14.38
C THR A 65 -19.13 9.99 14.57
N SER A 66 -17.81 9.80 14.68
CA SER A 66 -16.83 10.87 14.94
C SER A 66 -15.55 10.76 14.12
N ILE A 67 -15.22 9.58 13.62
CA ILE A 67 -14.00 9.34 12.85
C ILE A 67 -14.28 9.67 11.38
N ARG A 68 -13.47 10.57 10.80
CA ARG A 68 -13.42 10.73 9.33
C ARG A 68 -12.55 9.66 8.73
N VAL A 69 -12.93 9.20 7.55
CA VAL A 69 -12.15 8.25 6.75
C VAL A 69 -11.68 8.95 5.48
N GLU A 70 -10.45 8.73 5.09
CA GLU A 70 -9.90 9.27 3.85
C GLU A 70 -9.62 8.12 2.89
N LEU A 71 -10.09 8.23 1.66
CA LEU A 71 -9.70 7.39 0.54
C LEU A 71 -8.76 8.20 -0.33
N ARG A 72 -7.52 7.73 -0.43
CA ARG A 72 -6.46 8.37 -1.20
C ARG A 72 -6.09 7.51 -2.39
N GLU A 73 -6.16 8.08 -3.57
CA GLU A 73 -5.63 7.44 -4.77
C GLU A 73 -4.09 7.36 -4.70
N THR A 74 -3.53 6.21 -5.06
CA THR A 74 -2.09 5.97 -4.94
C THR A 74 -1.30 6.73 -6.02
N THR A 75 -1.88 6.90 -7.22
CA THR A 75 -1.20 7.47 -8.38
C THR A 75 -1.26 8.99 -8.42
N THR A 76 -2.45 9.57 -8.21
CA THR A 76 -2.69 11.02 -8.37
C THR A 76 -2.62 11.80 -7.06
N LEU A 77 -2.56 11.11 -5.94
CA LEU A 77 -2.62 11.66 -4.58
C LEU A 77 -3.94 12.42 -4.27
N VAL A 78 -4.96 12.27 -5.08
CA VAL A 78 -6.30 12.81 -4.80
C VAL A 78 -6.83 12.16 -3.53
N VAL A 79 -7.35 12.98 -2.63
CA VAL A 79 -7.92 12.54 -1.34
C VAL A 79 -9.40 12.85 -1.29
N HIS A 80 -10.19 11.81 -1.07
CA HIS A 80 -11.63 11.94 -0.79
C HIS A 80 -11.86 11.74 0.70
N THR A 81 -12.34 12.77 1.37
CA THR A 81 -12.72 12.69 2.78
C THR A 81 -14.16 12.20 2.89
N VAL A 82 -14.36 11.10 3.62
CA VAL A 82 -15.67 10.48 3.87
C VAL A 82 -16.06 10.75 5.33
N LEU A 83 -16.94 11.71 5.54
CA LEU A 83 -17.42 12.06 6.87
C LEU A 83 -18.35 10.97 7.43
N PRO A 84 -18.61 10.96 8.76
CA PRO A 84 -19.56 10.06 9.37
C PRO A 84 -20.91 10.02 8.64
N GLY A 85 -21.40 8.84 8.30
CA GLY A 85 -22.63 8.62 7.55
C GLY A 85 -22.55 8.88 6.05
N GLN A 86 -21.41 9.30 5.53
CA GLN A 86 -21.20 9.50 4.09
C GLN A 86 -20.61 8.27 3.41
N GLN A 87 -20.65 8.28 2.09
CA GLN A 87 -20.02 7.27 1.24
C GLN A 87 -19.36 7.92 0.02
N VAL A 88 -18.37 7.25 -0.54
CA VAL A 88 -17.67 7.63 -1.77
C VAL A 88 -17.52 6.42 -2.68
N ALA A 89 -17.62 6.63 -3.99
CA ALA A 89 -17.31 5.60 -4.97
C ALA A 89 -15.80 5.32 -4.97
N VAL A 90 -15.42 4.04 -4.98
CA VAL A 90 -14.04 3.61 -5.14
C VAL A 90 -13.76 3.52 -6.63
N THR A 91 -13.20 4.58 -7.19
CA THR A 91 -12.90 4.68 -8.63
C THR A 91 -11.43 4.39 -8.97
N PRO A 92 -10.45 4.65 -8.07
CA PRO A 92 -9.05 4.36 -8.38
C PRO A 92 -8.77 2.85 -8.38
N ALA A 93 -7.93 2.40 -9.31
CA ALA A 93 -7.48 1.02 -9.37
C ALA A 93 -6.70 0.61 -8.10
N SER A 94 -5.89 1.53 -7.56
CA SER A 94 -5.15 1.33 -6.29
C SER A 94 -5.36 2.53 -5.38
N PHE A 95 -5.62 2.28 -4.11
CA PHE A 95 -5.90 3.33 -3.13
C PHE A 95 -5.43 2.95 -1.73
N VAL A 96 -5.37 3.96 -0.86
CA VAL A 96 -5.09 3.81 0.56
C VAL A 96 -6.26 4.37 1.34
N VAL A 97 -6.74 3.63 2.32
CA VAL A 97 -7.71 4.14 3.31
C VAL A 97 -6.96 4.55 4.56
N ARG A 98 -7.20 5.77 5.03
CA ARG A 98 -6.61 6.31 6.27
C ARG A 98 -7.69 6.84 7.20
N PHE A 99 -7.45 6.69 8.49
CA PHE A 99 -8.24 7.33 9.54
C PHE A 99 -7.47 7.38 10.85
N THR A 100 -7.87 8.29 11.74
CA THR A 100 -7.26 8.47 13.07
C THR A 100 -8.28 8.06 14.14
N ALA A 101 -7.86 7.25 15.11
CA ALA A 101 -8.67 6.92 16.28
C ALA A 101 -7.87 7.22 17.57
N GLY A 102 -8.29 8.26 18.30
CA GLY A 102 -7.51 8.81 19.39
C GLY A 102 -6.15 9.32 18.90
N PRO A 103 -5.03 8.92 19.53
CA PRO A 103 -3.70 9.37 19.12
C PRO A 103 -3.09 8.52 18.00
N THR A 104 -3.80 7.55 17.43
CA THR A 104 -3.23 6.56 16.51
C THR A 104 -3.80 6.72 15.12
N ASP A 105 -2.91 6.78 14.14
CA ASP A 105 -3.24 6.76 12.72
C ASP A 105 -3.19 5.33 12.18
N TYR A 106 -4.21 5.00 11.40
CA TYR A 106 -4.36 3.71 10.74
C TYR A 106 -4.44 3.89 9.24
N GLU A 107 -3.84 2.95 8.52
CA GLU A 107 -3.96 2.89 7.07
C GLU A 107 -3.93 1.44 6.59
N PHE A 108 -4.62 1.18 5.49
CA PHE A 108 -4.55 -0.06 4.74
C PHE A 108 -4.72 0.21 3.24
N GLU A 109 -4.29 -0.73 2.44
CA GLU A 109 -4.28 -0.61 0.99
C GLU A 109 -5.45 -1.36 0.37
N GLY A 110 -5.93 -0.87 -0.77
CA GLY A 110 -6.94 -1.54 -1.56
C GLY A 110 -6.63 -1.47 -3.05
N GLU A 111 -7.09 -2.48 -3.76
CA GLU A 111 -6.94 -2.62 -5.21
C GLU A 111 -8.24 -3.16 -5.80
N LEU A 112 -8.72 -2.51 -6.88
CA LEU A 112 -9.80 -3.04 -7.70
C LEU A 112 -9.20 -4.00 -8.74
N ARG A 113 -9.48 -5.28 -8.58
CA ARG A 113 -9.14 -6.31 -9.56
C ARG A 113 -10.22 -6.31 -10.62
N ARG A 114 -9.98 -5.62 -11.71
CA ARG A 114 -10.84 -5.74 -12.90
C ARG A 114 -10.40 -6.97 -13.67
N GLY A 115 -11.37 -7.74 -14.19
CA GLY A 115 -11.12 -8.89 -15.05
C GLY A 115 -10.27 -8.55 -16.26
N PRO A 116 -9.86 -9.54 -17.09
CA PRO A 116 -8.84 -9.41 -18.12
C PRO A 116 -9.10 -8.36 -19.21
N PHE A 117 -10.23 -7.68 -19.18
CA PHE A 117 -10.60 -6.57 -20.06
C PHE A 117 -10.67 -5.20 -19.35
N GLY A 118 -10.19 -5.09 -18.12
CA GLY A 118 -9.91 -3.81 -17.51
C GLY A 118 -8.79 -3.14 -18.32
N VAL A 119 -9.18 -2.51 -19.43
CA VAL A 119 -8.28 -1.73 -20.27
C VAL A 119 -7.73 -0.62 -19.39
N ASP A 120 -6.47 -0.75 -19.05
CA ASP A 120 -5.69 0.40 -18.64
C ASP A 120 -5.57 1.33 -19.86
N ASP A 121 -6.61 2.15 -20.04
CA ASP A 121 -6.75 3.11 -21.17
C ASP A 121 -5.77 4.30 -21.00
N ARG A 122 -4.59 4.04 -20.47
CA ARG A 122 -3.47 4.98 -20.43
C ARG A 122 -2.22 4.45 -21.12
N SER A 123 -2.31 3.36 -21.85
CA SER A 123 -1.28 3.02 -22.81
C SER A 123 -1.45 3.89 -24.05
N SER A 124 -0.94 5.10 -23.97
CA SER A 124 -0.65 5.89 -25.16
C SER A 124 0.14 5.04 -26.15
N VAL A 125 -0.46 4.87 -27.32
CA VAL A 125 0.16 4.41 -28.56
C VAL A 125 1.58 4.95 -28.64
N PHE A 126 2.58 4.06 -28.46
CA PHE A 126 3.89 4.06 -29.15
C PHE A 126 4.78 2.98 -28.54
N GLY A 127 5.12 1.96 -29.36
CA GLY A 127 6.29 1.12 -29.13
C GLY A 127 6.00 -0.33 -28.73
N THR A 128 6.37 -1.22 -29.64
CA THR A 128 6.56 -2.67 -29.56
C THR A 128 6.71 -3.26 -28.16
N ALA A 129 5.95 -4.33 -27.92
CA ALA A 129 5.91 -5.15 -26.72
C ALA A 129 7.32 -5.51 -26.21
N THR A 130 7.78 -4.77 -25.25
CA THR A 130 8.72 -5.25 -24.25
C THR A 130 7.86 -5.63 -23.04
N VAL A 131 8.01 -6.84 -22.55
CA VAL A 131 7.36 -7.29 -21.31
C VAL A 131 7.84 -6.33 -20.22
N ASP A 132 6.97 -5.39 -19.85
CA ASP A 132 7.29 -4.42 -18.80
C ASP A 132 7.20 -5.12 -17.44
N PHE A 133 8.37 -5.52 -16.95
CA PHE A 133 8.56 -6.05 -15.59
C PHE A 133 8.49 -4.91 -14.54
N GLY A 134 7.64 -3.90 -14.73
CA GLY A 134 8.00 -2.62 -14.18
C GLY A 134 7.07 -1.84 -13.31
N SER A 135 5.85 -2.14 -13.03
CA SER A 135 5.16 -1.30 -12.04
C SER A 135 4.43 -2.10 -10.96
N VAL A 136 5.20 -2.55 -9.98
CA VAL A 136 4.58 -2.93 -8.70
C VAL A 136 4.12 -1.61 -8.05
N PRO A 137 2.82 -1.36 -7.91
CA PRO A 137 2.34 -0.12 -7.32
C PRO A 137 2.74 -0.07 -5.85
N LEU A 138 3.54 0.92 -5.48
CA LEU A 138 3.97 1.16 -4.10
C LEU A 138 3.17 2.32 -3.51
N SER A 139 2.74 2.18 -2.26
CA SER A 139 2.18 3.32 -1.53
C SER A 139 3.25 4.39 -1.28
N PRO A 140 2.87 5.65 -1.03
CA PRO A 140 3.82 6.73 -0.71
C PRO A 140 4.77 6.37 0.43
N GLU A 141 4.29 5.67 1.45
CA GLU A 141 5.14 5.23 2.57
C GLU A 141 6.06 4.06 2.19
N GLN A 142 5.61 3.14 1.33
CA GLN A 142 6.45 2.08 0.79
C GLN A 142 7.57 2.65 -0.10
N HIS A 143 7.23 3.62 -0.94
CA HIS A 143 8.20 4.34 -1.75
C HIS A 143 9.19 5.12 -0.85
N LEU A 144 8.70 5.86 0.15
CA LEU A 144 9.54 6.58 1.11
C LEU A 144 10.50 5.66 1.88
N LEU A 145 10.08 4.44 2.21
CA LEU A 145 10.96 3.43 2.80
C LEU A 145 12.11 3.06 1.85
N LEU A 146 11.83 2.86 0.57
CA LEU A 146 12.87 2.56 -0.43
C LEU A 146 13.84 3.75 -0.59
N VAL A 147 13.33 4.98 -0.61
CA VAL A 147 14.15 6.19 -0.66
C VAL A 147 15.05 6.31 0.56
N ALA A 148 14.56 5.96 1.76
CA ALA A 148 15.36 5.96 2.98
C ALA A 148 16.46 4.89 2.95
N LEU A 149 16.21 3.69 2.38
CA LEU A 149 17.23 2.68 2.16
C LEU A 149 18.30 3.17 1.17
N TYR A 150 17.89 3.82 0.09
CA TYR A 150 18.78 4.36 -0.92
C TYR A 150 19.66 5.48 -0.37
N GLU A 151 19.07 6.47 0.29
CA GLU A 151 19.82 7.57 0.91
C GLU A 151 20.81 7.06 1.97
N SER A 152 20.40 6.06 2.77
CA SER A 152 21.28 5.40 3.73
C SER A 152 22.51 4.80 3.03
N SER A 153 22.30 4.07 1.95
CA SER A 153 23.38 3.46 1.17
C SER A 153 24.36 4.51 0.60
N LEU A 154 23.84 5.63 0.11
CA LEU A 154 24.70 6.74 -0.37
C LEU A 154 25.55 7.34 0.75
N ARG A 155 24.97 7.52 1.94
CA ARG A 155 25.67 8.11 3.08
C ARG A 155 26.77 7.22 3.67
N THR A 156 26.57 5.91 3.62
CA THR A 156 27.49 4.93 4.26
C THR A 156 28.47 4.31 3.29
N GLY A 157 28.42 4.71 1.99
CA GLY A 157 29.31 4.16 0.97
C GLY A 157 28.93 2.74 0.52
N GLY A 158 27.62 2.42 0.53
CA GLY A 158 27.06 1.17 0.00
C GLY A 158 26.41 0.25 1.05
N GLU A 159 26.58 0.53 2.34
CA GLU A 159 25.91 -0.22 3.39
C GLU A 159 24.54 0.39 3.71
N ILE A 160 23.65 -0.38 4.30
CA ILE A 160 22.34 0.09 4.76
C ILE A 160 22.35 0.15 6.29
N GLU A 161 22.05 1.32 6.84
CA GLU A 161 21.97 1.53 8.28
C GLU A 161 20.96 0.58 8.95
N ALA A 162 21.14 0.37 10.25
CA ALA A 162 20.24 -0.46 11.05
C ALA A 162 18.79 0.08 11.00
N SER A 163 17.82 -0.83 10.99
CA SER A 163 16.37 -0.49 10.94
C SER A 163 15.95 0.51 12.03
N ALA A 164 16.59 0.45 13.20
CA ALA A 164 16.34 1.39 14.30
C ALA A 164 16.77 2.84 13.99
N VAL A 165 17.78 3.02 13.14
CA VAL A 165 18.22 4.34 12.68
C VAL A 165 17.28 4.86 11.61
N LEU A 166 16.97 4.03 10.62
CA LEU A 166 16.09 4.38 9.52
C LEU A 166 14.66 4.68 10.00
N SER A 167 14.11 3.87 10.92
CA SER A 167 12.79 4.12 11.48
C SER A 167 12.71 5.48 12.20
N ARG A 168 13.73 5.85 12.97
CA ARG A 168 13.80 7.16 13.63
C ARG A 168 13.84 8.32 12.64
N ARG A 169 14.61 8.18 11.57
CA ARG A 169 14.72 9.20 10.53
C ARG A 169 13.42 9.42 9.78
N LEU A 170 12.64 8.33 9.59
CA LEU A 170 11.31 8.39 8.99
C LEU A 170 10.21 8.88 9.96
N GLY A 171 10.53 9.09 11.24
CA GLY A 171 9.52 9.37 12.26
C GLY A 171 8.60 8.16 12.55
N TRP A 172 9.08 6.93 12.27
CA TRP A 172 8.29 5.71 12.43
C TRP A 172 8.70 4.91 13.65
N THR A 173 7.78 4.12 14.17
CA THR A 173 8.13 3.07 15.14
C THR A 173 8.90 1.95 14.43
N ALA A 174 9.74 1.23 15.17
CA ALA A 174 10.44 0.06 14.62
C ALA A 174 9.45 -0.99 14.05
N LYS A 175 8.31 -1.18 14.73
CA LYS A 175 7.25 -2.08 14.28
C LYS A 175 6.67 -1.64 12.93
N LYS A 176 6.35 -0.34 12.74
CA LYS A 176 5.88 0.21 11.47
C LYS A 176 6.91 0.00 10.35
N PHE A 177 8.19 0.29 10.64
CA PHE A 177 9.27 0.14 9.66
C PHE A 177 9.40 -1.31 9.17
N HIS A 178 9.52 -2.28 10.09
CA HIS A 178 9.65 -3.69 9.71
C HIS A 178 8.46 -4.19 8.91
N ARG A 179 7.29 -3.79 9.30
CA ARG A 179 6.05 -4.14 8.65
C ARG A 179 5.96 -3.61 7.21
N LYS A 180 6.29 -2.32 6.99
CA LYS A 180 6.33 -1.75 5.64
C LYS A 180 7.41 -2.41 4.79
N LEU A 181 8.56 -2.77 5.39
CA LEU A 181 9.61 -3.51 4.71
C LEU A 181 9.12 -4.89 4.27
N ASP A 182 8.42 -5.61 5.14
CA ASP A 182 7.88 -6.93 4.83
C ASP A 182 6.84 -6.85 3.70
N MET A 183 5.93 -5.87 3.74
CA MET A 183 4.94 -5.64 2.69
C MET A 183 5.59 -5.38 1.32
N VAL A 184 6.60 -4.51 1.25
CA VAL A 184 7.32 -4.24 -0.01
C VAL A 184 8.02 -5.49 -0.51
N CYS A 185 8.69 -6.23 0.38
CA CYS A 185 9.34 -7.48 0.02
C CYS A 185 8.36 -8.52 -0.52
N ASP A 186 7.17 -8.62 0.08
CA ASP A 186 6.14 -9.57 -0.35
C ASP A 186 5.51 -9.17 -1.68
N LYS A 187 5.22 -7.89 -1.89
CA LYS A 187 4.74 -7.38 -3.19
C LYS A 187 5.73 -7.70 -4.32
N LEU A 188 7.00 -7.38 -4.12
CA LEU A 188 8.03 -7.62 -5.13
C LEU A 188 8.33 -9.13 -5.32
N ALA A 189 8.25 -9.92 -4.27
CA ALA A 189 8.41 -11.38 -4.38
C ALA A 189 7.26 -12.03 -5.20
N ARG A 190 6.03 -11.52 -5.07
CA ARG A 190 4.90 -11.94 -5.92
C ARG A 190 5.10 -11.51 -7.37
N ALA A 191 5.71 -10.36 -7.61
CA ALA A 191 6.11 -9.90 -8.94
C ALA A 191 7.33 -10.66 -9.50
N GLY A 192 7.83 -11.70 -8.82
CA GLY A 192 8.89 -12.57 -9.31
C GLY A 192 10.29 -12.20 -8.85
N VAL A 193 10.49 -11.21 -8.00
CA VAL A 193 11.80 -10.82 -7.47
C VAL A 193 12.30 -11.87 -6.48
N ARG A 194 13.42 -12.51 -6.81
CA ARG A 194 14.01 -13.56 -5.97
C ARG A 194 14.86 -12.99 -4.83
N GLY A 195 14.94 -13.71 -3.71
CA GLY A 195 15.81 -13.34 -2.57
C GLY A 195 15.16 -12.42 -1.55
N LEU A 196 13.89 -12.05 -1.72
CA LEU A 196 13.13 -11.23 -0.78
C LEU A 196 12.40 -12.06 0.29
N LYS A 197 12.17 -13.35 0.05
CA LYS A 197 11.62 -14.31 1.03
C LYS A 197 12.75 -15.13 1.64
N GLY A 198 12.95 -15.05 2.94
CA GLY A 198 13.96 -15.85 3.64
C GLY A 198 13.74 -15.86 5.15
N SER A 199 14.10 -16.98 5.82
CA SER A 199 13.91 -17.19 7.26
C SER A 199 15.02 -16.52 8.08
N TYR A 200 14.58 -15.92 9.18
CA TYR A 200 15.26 -15.46 10.40
C TYR A 200 16.80 -15.20 10.43
N ALA A 201 17.12 -14.03 10.89
CA ALA A 201 18.37 -13.50 11.46
C ALA A 201 19.56 -13.18 10.53
N THR A 202 20.02 -14.06 9.64
CA THR A 202 21.15 -13.75 8.71
C THR A 202 20.65 -13.19 7.36
N ALA A 203 19.37 -13.34 7.10
CA ALA A 203 18.71 -12.93 5.85
C ALA A 203 18.22 -11.47 5.85
N ALA A 204 18.14 -10.80 7.00
CA ALA A 204 17.52 -9.47 7.09
C ALA A 204 18.37 -8.39 6.38
N ASP A 205 19.67 -8.42 6.52
CA ASP A 205 20.57 -7.45 5.88
C ASP A 205 20.69 -7.75 4.38
N ASN A 206 20.79 -9.02 4.01
CA ASN A 206 20.81 -9.42 2.60
C ASN A 206 19.49 -9.07 1.90
N ARG A 207 18.35 -9.22 2.58
CA ARG A 207 17.03 -8.89 2.04
C ARG A 207 16.90 -7.40 1.72
N ARG A 208 17.38 -6.50 2.59
CA ARG A 208 17.37 -5.05 2.37
C ARG A 208 18.26 -4.66 1.19
N THR A 209 19.41 -5.29 1.07
CA THR A 209 20.34 -5.07 -0.06
C THR A 209 19.74 -5.55 -1.37
N VAL A 210 19.11 -6.73 -1.40
CA VAL A 210 18.41 -7.26 -2.59
C VAL A 210 17.26 -6.32 -2.97
N LEU A 211 16.49 -5.87 -2.00
CA LEU A 211 15.39 -4.94 -2.20
C LEU A 211 15.86 -3.62 -2.80
N LEU A 212 16.90 -3.02 -2.24
CA LEU A 212 17.47 -1.77 -2.73
C LEU A 212 18.03 -1.92 -4.14
N ASN A 213 18.81 -2.98 -4.41
CA ASN A 213 19.35 -3.24 -5.74
C ASN A 213 18.24 -3.38 -6.78
N HIS A 214 17.19 -4.11 -6.44
CA HIS A 214 16.03 -4.23 -7.34
C HIS A 214 15.36 -2.87 -7.56
N ALA A 215 15.11 -2.09 -6.49
CA ALA A 215 14.47 -0.79 -6.59
C ALA A 215 15.25 0.18 -7.50
N LEU A 216 16.57 0.17 -7.44
CA LEU A 216 17.43 0.98 -8.30
C LEU A 216 17.43 0.50 -9.76
N THR A 217 17.56 -0.81 -9.97
CA THR A 217 17.64 -1.37 -11.34
C THR A 217 16.30 -1.32 -12.08
N SER A 218 15.18 -1.34 -11.35
CA SER A 218 13.83 -1.23 -11.93
C SER A 218 13.31 0.20 -12.01
N GLY A 219 14.08 1.19 -11.51
CA GLY A 219 13.68 2.59 -11.52
C GLY A 219 12.56 2.93 -10.51
N LEU A 220 12.30 2.05 -9.54
CA LEU A 220 11.35 2.32 -8.44
C LEU A 220 11.85 3.44 -7.51
N VAL A 221 13.14 3.70 -7.48
CA VAL A 221 13.79 4.80 -6.77
C VAL A 221 14.92 5.37 -7.62
N SER A 222 15.05 6.68 -7.62
CA SER A 222 16.07 7.46 -8.36
C SER A 222 16.64 8.59 -7.50
N ASP A 223 17.69 9.25 -8.00
CA ASP A 223 18.27 10.43 -7.35
C ASP A 223 17.26 11.58 -7.17
N GLY A 224 16.27 11.67 -8.06
CA GLY A 224 15.20 12.65 -7.98
C GLY A 224 14.33 12.52 -6.71
N ASP A 225 14.23 11.31 -6.18
CA ASP A 225 13.39 11.02 -5.01
C ASP A 225 14.04 11.39 -3.67
N LEU A 226 15.35 11.63 -3.65
CA LEU A 226 16.10 12.00 -2.43
C LEU A 226 15.57 13.29 -1.78
N GLY A 227 14.88 14.16 -2.56
CA GLY A 227 14.20 15.33 -2.04
C GLY A 227 13.14 15.01 -0.97
N LEU A 228 12.52 13.84 -1.02
CA LEU A 228 11.51 13.41 -0.07
C LEU A 228 12.07 13.27 1.37
N MET A 229 13.32 12.84 1.50
CA MET A 229 13.97 12.72 2.82
C MET A 229 14.34 14.10 3.39
N ARG A 230 14.73 15.06 2.57
CA ARG A 230 15.09 16.44 3.00
C ARG A 230 13.89 17.18 3.57
N THR A 231 12.69 16.89 3.07
CA THR A 231 11.46 17.53 3.56
C THR A 231 11.12 17.06 4.99
N LEU A 232 11.49 15.83 5.35
CA LEU A 232 11.28 15.29 6.70
C LEU A 232 12.23 15.90 7.74
N ASP A 233 13.49 16.17 7.36
CA ASP A 233 14.50 16.76 8.25
C ASP A 233 14.18 18.21 8.65
N HIS A 234 13.30 18.91 7.90
CA HIS A 234 12.89 20.30 8.17
C HIS A 234 11.60 20.39 9.01
N THR A 235 10.96 19.28 9.33
CA THR A 235 9.67 19.24 10.06
C THR A 235 9.82 18.63 11.47
N ALA A 236 11.04 18.26 11.86
CA ALA A 236 11.37 17.65 13.16
C ALA A 236 11.87 18.67 14.18
#